data_0adcf8283d969bf36a28c9fe3891871e
#
_entry.id   0adcf8283d969bf36a28c9fe3891871e
#
_cell.length_a   1.000
_cell.length_b   1.000
_cell.length_c   1.000
_cell.angle_alpha   90.00
_cell.angle_beta   90.00
_cell.angle_gamma   90.00
#
_symmetry.space_group_name_H-M   'P 1'
#
loop_
_entity.id
_entity.type
_entity.pdbx_description
1 polymer ?
#
loop_
_entity_poly.entity_id
_entity_poly.type
_entity_poly.pdbx_seq_one_letter_code
_entity_poly.pdbx_strand_id
1 'polypeptide(L)'
;FRPFAASVLQEDVHDWFDLRGMEESPSMMYAVSCKEGVAEKIPAVSHVDGSCRIQTVTQEQNFHWHGLIKEFKNQTGVPALFNTSFNLGGEPLVETIDDAMQTLYNSEINYIYFPATKMLVEIAHGASHGAVPTISIETETINEVDIDSFGLGNKGI
;
A
#
# COMPACT_ATOMS: atom_id res chain seq x y z
N PHE A 1 21.51 -5.62 4.02
CA PHE A 1 20.22 -6.08 3.49
C PHE A 1 19.10 -5.80 4.48
N ARG A 2 18.09 -5.03 4.10
CA ARG A 2 16.93 -4.71 4.93
C ARG A 2 15.68 -5.26 4.26
N PRO A 3 14.91 -6.16 4.92
CA PRO A 3 13.68 -6.69 4.35
C PRO A 3 12.62 -5.59 4.22
N PHE A 4 11.73 -5.76 3.28
CA PHE A 4 10.57 -4.90 3.10
C PHE A 4 9.58 -5.10 4.26
N ALA A 5 8.64 -4.18 4.39
CA ALA A 5 7.58 -4.24 5.38
C ALA A 5 6.23 -4.54 4.72
N ALA A 6 5.27 -5.00 5.50
CA ALA A 6 3.88 -5.14 5.10
C ALA A 6 3.01 -4.13 5.84
N SER A 7 2.12 -3.43 5.13
CA SER A 7 0.97 -2.77 5.73
C SER A 7 -0.19 -3.77 5.78
N VAL A 8 -0.78 -3.95 6.95
CA VAL A 8 -1.77 -5.00 7.25
C VAL A 8 -3.02 -4.36 7.84
N LEU A 9 -4.20 -4.84 7.47
CA LEU A 9 -5.44 -4.41 8.14
C LEU A 9 -5.38 -4.75 9.64
N GLN A 10 -5.69 -3.75 10.49
CA GLN A 10 -5.67 -3.93 11.94
C GLN A 10 -6.61 -5.05 12.39
N GLU A 11 -7.78 -5.16 11.79
CA GLU A 11 -8.78 -6.16 12.10
C GLU A 11 -8.37 -7.61 11.77
N ASP A 12 -7.38 -7.79 10.88
CA ASP A 12 -6.89 -9.09 10.46
C ASP A 12 -5.54 -9.47 11.06
N VAL A 13 -4.87 -8.53 11.72
CA VAL A 13 -3.45 -8.69 12.10
C VAL A 13 -3.22 -9.90 13.00
N HIS A 14 -4.14 -10.16 13.93
CA HIS A 14 -4.02 -11.27 14.88
C HIS A 14 -4.28 -12.65 14.25
N ASP A 15 -4.92 -12.72 13.08
CA ASP A 15 -5.09 -13.97 12.35
C ASP A 15 -3.83 -14.34 11.54
N TRP A 16 -3.01 -13.34 11.20
CA TRP A 16 -1.85 -13.48 10.34
C TRP A 16 -0.51 -13.47 11.09
N PHE A 17 -0.41 -12.76 12.21
CA PHE A 17 0.84 -12.52 12.92
C PHE A 17 0.69 -12.77 14.43
N ASP A 18 1.80 -13.18 15.06
CA ASP A 18 1.94 -13.20 16.51
C ASP A 18 2.55 -11.88 16.98
N LEU A 19 1.70 -11.01 17.49
CA LEU A 19 2.09 -9.70 18.00
C LEU A 19 2.70 -9.73 19.40
N ARG A 20 2.88 -10.93 20.01
CA ARG A 20 3.48 -11.10 21.34
C ARG A 20 2.79 -10.25 22.44
N GLY A 21 1.48 -10.13 22.37
CA GLY A 21 0.66 -9.40 23.33
C GLY A 21 0.47 -7.91 23.03
N MET A 22 1.04 -7.40 21.92
CA MET A 22 0.69 -6.07 21.43
C MET A 22 -0.67 -6.13 20.70
N GLU A 23 -1.45 -5.06 20.79
CA GLU A 23 -2.71 -4.94 20.08
C GLU A 23 -2.50 -4.45 18.64
N GLU A 24 -1.49 -3.58 18.42
CA GLU A 24 -1.22 -2.93 17.16
C GLU A 24 0.29 -2.67 16.95
N SER A 25 0.69 -2.36 15.72
CA SER A 25 2.05 -1.94 15.35
C SER A 25 2.01 -0.86 14.25
N PRO A 26 1.56 0.37 14.57
CA PRO A 26 1.28 1.38 13.55
C PRO A 26 2.53 2.01 12.92
N SER A 27 3.71 1.83 13.55
CA SER A 27 4.93 2.55 13.19
C SER A 27 6.05 1.67 12.60
N MET A 28 5.78 0.43 12.21
CA MET A 28 6.78 -0.53 11.67
C MET A 28 8.03 -0.71 12.56
N MET A 29 7.89 -0.59 13.88
CA MET A 29 9.00 -0.66 14.83
C MET A 29 9.41 -2.09 15.17
N TYR A 30 8.51 -3.06 14.95
CA TYR A 30 8.68 -4.43 15.40
C TYR A 30 8.67 -5.41 14.24
N ALA A 31 9.54 -6.41 14.32
CA ALA A 31 9.43 -7.65 13.57
C ALA A 31 8.64 -8.66 14.40
N VAL A 32 7.62 -9.25 13.82
CA VAL A 32 6.71 -10.20 14.45
C VAL A 32 6.73 -11.52 13.68
N SER A 33 6.41 -12.62 14.33
CA SER A 33 6.38 -13.93 13.66
C SER A 33 5.12 -14.06 12.81
N CYS A 34 5.27 -14.58 11.60
CA CYS A 34 4.14 -15.02 10.80
C CYS A 34 3.51 -16.25 11.47
N LYS A 35 2.19 -16.36 11.43
CA LYS A 35 1.50 -17.60 11.78
C LYS A 35 1.73 -18.67 10.71
N GLU A 36 1.43 -19.92 11.03
CA GLU A 36 1.62 -21.06 10.13
C GLU A 36 0.92 -20.82 8.78
N GLY A 37 1.64 -21.07 7.68
CA GLY A 37 1.16 -20.91 6.31
C GLY A 37 1.02 -19.47 5.82
N VAL A 38 1.39 -18.47 6.63
CA VAL A 38 1.31 -17.05 6.23
C VAL A 38 2.52 -16.63 5.40
N ALA A 39 3.71 -17.06 5.78
CA ALA A 39 4.95 -16.67 5.09
C ALA A 39 4.92 -17.02 3.60
N GLU A 40 4.31 -18.14 3.23
CA GLU A 40 4.16 -18.59 1.85
C GLU A 40 3.17 -17.73 1.05
N LYS A 41 2.22 -17.07 1.72
CA LYS A 41 1.24 -16.17 1.09
C LYS A 41 1.79 -14.76 0.85
N ILE A 42 2.79 -14.36 1.63
CA ILE A 42 3.40 -13.04 1.58
C ILE A 42 4.93 -13.11 1.45
N PRO A 43 5.49 -13.87 0.49
CA PRO A 43 6.93 -14.15 0.42
C PRO A 43 7.78 -12.89 0.22
N ALA A 44 7.24 -11.83 -0.40
CA ALA A 44 7.98 -10.59 -0.64
C ALA A 44 8.33 -9.82 0.63
N VAL A 45 7.60 -10.03 1.73
CA VAL A 45 7.78 -9.33 3.01
C VAL A 45 8.14 -10.26 4.17
N SER A 46 8.15 -11.57 3.93
CA SER A 46 8.54 -12.57 4.91
C SER A 46 10.05 -12.77 4.90
N HIS A 47 10.65 -12.77 6.08
CA HIS A 47 12.07 -13.05 6.26
C HIS A 47 12.34 -14.55 6.30
N VAL A 48 13.60 -14.92 6.12
CA VAL A 48 14.03 -16.33 6.12
C VAL A 48 13.78 -17.06 7.45
N ASP A 49 13.62 -16.30 8.54
CA ASP A 49 13.32 -16.82 9.89
C ASP A 49 11.81 -16.89 10.18
N GLY A 50 10.95 -16.60 9.18
CA GLY A 50 9.49 -16.57 9.33
C GLY A 50 8.96 -15.33 10.04
N SER A 51 9.79 -14.30 10.24
CA SER A 51 9.34 -13.00 10.75
C SER A 51 8.94 -12.05 9.63
N CYS A 52 8.18 -11.02 9.98
CA CYS A 52 7.81 -9.94 9.10
C CYS A 52 7.81 -8.62 9.87
N ARG A 53 8.29 -7.54 9.27
CA ARG A 53 8.13 -6.20 9.81
C ARG A 53 6.82 -5.63 9.30
N ILE A 54 5.89 -5.34 10.21
CA ILE A 54 4.52 -4.94 9.86
C ILE A 54 4.19 -3.53 10.31
N GLN A 55 3.24 -2.93 9.60
CA GLN A 55 2.50 -1.74 9.99
C GLN A 55 1.01 -2.09 10.02
N THR A 56 0.36 -1.95 11.16
CA THR A 56 -1.10 -2.07 11.22
C THR A 56 -1.75 -0.79 10.75
N VAL A 57 -2.84 -0.92 10.00
CA VAL A 57 -3.56 0.20 9.40
C VAL A 57 -5.03 0.11 9.79
N THR A 58 -5.54 1.17 10.41
CA THR A 58 -6.98 1.36 10.64
C THR A 58 -7.56 2.35 9.64
N GLN A 59 -8.89 2.33 9.50
CA GLN A 59 -9.60 3.27 8.65
C GLN A 59 -9.46 4.72 9.13
N GLU A 60 -9.38 4.93 10.44
CA GLU A 60 -9.20 6.25 11.07
C GLU A 60 -7.82 6.83 10.81
N GLN A 61 -6.78 5.97 10.80
CA GLN A 61 -5.41 6.41 10.55
C GLN A 61 -5.20 6.80 9.09
N ASN A 62 -5.71 6.00 8.15
CA ASN A 62 -5.58 6.28 6.73
C ASN A 62 -6.67 5.56 5.92
N PHE A 63 -7.77 6.27 5.67
CA PHE A 63 -8.94 5.77 4.95
C PHE A 63 -8.59 5.17 3.57
N HIS A 64 -7.81 5.89 2.77
CA HIS A 64 -7.47 5.45 1.41
C HIS A 64 -6.57 4.20 1.41
N TRP A 65 -5.57 4.19 2.28
CA TRP A 65 -4.65 3.06 2.39
C TRP A 65 -5.35 1.81 2.94
N HIS A 66 -6.15 1.98 3.98
CA HIS A 66 -6.99 0.91 4.53
C HIS A 66 -7.95 0.36 3.46
N GLY A 67 -8.63 1.25 2.71
CA GLY A 67 -9.55 0.87 1.64
C GLY A 67 -8.86 0.08 0.54
N LEU A 68 -7.65 0.48 0.13
CA LEU A 68 -6.86 -0.25 -0.87
C LEU A 68 -6.47 -1.64 -0.39
N ILE A 69 -5.99 -1.77 0.85
CA ILE A 69 -5.64 -3.09 1.42
C ILE A 69 -6.88 -3.98 1.52
N LYS A 70 -8.02 -3.40 1.93
CA LYS A 70 -9.29 -4.12 2.04
C LYS A 70 -9.76 -4.65 0.69
N GLU A 71 -9.67 -3.84 -0.37
CA GLU A 71 -10.04 -4.27 -1.71
C GLU A 71 -9.09 -5.35 -2.23
N PHE A 72 -7.79 -5.21 -1.98
CA PHE A 72 -6.83 -6.26 -2.30
C PHE A 72 -7.15 -7.59 -1.59
N LYS A 73 -7.53 -7.51 -0.30
CA LYS A 73 -7.99 -8.68 0.46
C LYS A 73 -9.23 -9.32 -0.17
N ASN A 74 -10.21 -8.52 -0.61
CA ASN A 74 -11.43 -9.03 -1.24
C ASN A 74 -11.12 -9.86 -2.49
N GLN A 75 -10.11 -9.44 -3.26
CA GLN A 75 -9.73 -10.10 -4.51
C GLN A 75 -8.77 -11.29 -4.31
N THR A 76 -7.91 -11.24 -3.31
CA THR A 76 -6.80 -12.20 -3.15
C THR A 76 -6.88 -13.05 -1.89
N GLY A 77 -7.67 -12.65 -0.91
CA GLY A 77 -7.69 -13.21 0.43
C GLY A 77 -6.53 -12.77 1.32
N VAL A 78 -5.63 -11.88 0.85
CA VAL A 78 -4.46 -11.41 1.60
C VAL A 78 -4.69 -10.00 2.14
N PRO A 79 -4.77 -9.78 3.47
CA PRO A 79 -5.06 -8.49 4.09
C PRO A 79 -3.81 -7.61 4.25
N ALA A 80 -2.86 -7.72 3.33
CA ALA A 80 -1.58 -7.06 3.43
C ALA A 80 -1.07 -6.58 2.08
N LEU A 81 -0.46 -5.39 2.07
CA LEU A 81 0.26 -4.85 0.94
C LEU A 81 1.71 -4.54 1.31
N PHE A 82 2.56 -4.67 0.32
CA PHE A 82 3.96 -4.27 0.39
C PHE A 82 4.09 -2.77 0.72
N ASN A 83 4.97 -2.44 1.66
CA ASN A 83 5.24 -1.07 2.07
C ASN A 83 6.75 -0.80 2.09
N THR A 84 7.16 0.17 1.28
CA THR A 84 8.53 0.64 1.21
C THR A 84 8.57 2.16 1.00
N SER A 85 9.73 2.76 1.15
CA SER A 85 9.92 4.17 0.83
C SER A 85 9.71 4.42 -0.67
N PHE A 86 9.11 5.56 -1.01
CA PHE A 86 8.96 5.98 -2.39
C PHE A 86 10.15 6.85 -2.79
N ASN A 87 11.16 6.22 -3.38
CA ASN A 87 12.37 6.82 -3.92
C ASN A 87 13.17 5.76 -4.68
N LEU A 88 14.02 6.18 -5.61
CA LEU A 88 15.00 5.29 -6.23
C LEU A 88 16.22 5.07 -5.32
N GLY A 89 16.97 4.00 -5.56
CA GLY A 89 18.14 3.66 -4.76
C GLY A 89 19.17 4.78 -4.75
N GLY A 90 19.48 5.29 -3.54
CA GLY A 90 20.44 6.39 -3.35
C GLY A 90 19.87 7.80 -3.45
N GLU A 91 18.58 7.94 -3.76
CA GLU A 91 17.87 9.21 -3.79
C GLU A 91 17.16 9.51 -2.46
N PRO A 92 16.87 10.79 -2.16
CA PRO A 92 15.99 11.17 -1.05
C PRO A 92 14.57 10.62 -1.22
N LEU A 93 13.77 10.64 -0.15
CA LEU A 93 12.34 10.39 -0.25
C LEU A 93 11.68 11.42 -1.17
N VAL A 94 10.73 10.96 -1.97
CA VAL A 94 9.87 11.82 -2.80
C VAL A 94 9.11 12.79 -1.89
N GLU A 95 9.19 14.09 -2.18
CA GLU A 95 8.56 15.15 -1.41
C GLU A 95 7.54 15.93 -2.24
N THR A 96 7.77 16.07 -3.54
CA THR A 96 6.91 16.83 -4.45
C THR A 96 6.27 15.94 -5.52
N ILE A 97 5.27 16.48 -6.22
CA ILE A 97 4.68 15.81 -7.40
C ILE A 97 5.74 15.63 -8.50
N ASP A 98 6.61 16.60 -8.69
CA ASP A 98 7.66 16.52 -9.70
C ASP A 98 8.65 15.39 -9.38
N ASP A 99 9.05 15.22 -8.11
CA ASP A 99 9.88 14.08 -7.67
C ASP A 99 9.16 12.75 -7.89
N ALA A 100 7.86 12.70 -7.58
CA ALA A 100 7.05 11.51 -7.80
C ALA A 100 6.98 11.14 -9.28
N MET A 101 6.78 12.10 -10.15
CA MET A 101 6.76 11.89 -11.60
C MET A 101 8.14 11.49 -12.13
N GLN A 102 9.22 12.09 -11.63
CA GLN A 102 10.59 11.70 -11.95
C GLN A 102 10.87 10.24 -11.56
N THR A 103 10.45 9.83 -10.36
CA THR A 103 10.58 8.45 -9.90
C THR A 103 9.80 7.50 -10.79
N LEU A 104 8.58 7.87 -11.18
CA LEU A 104 7.75 7.07 -12.08
C LEU A 104 8.42 6.91 -13.47
N TYR A 105 8.98 7.99 -14.04
CA TYR A 105 9.69 7.95 -15.33
C TYR A 105 10.97 7.11 -15.31
N ASN A 106 11.69 7.11 -14.19
CA ASN A 106 12.99 6.46 -14.06
C ASN A 106 12.91 5.05 -13.44
N SER A 107 11.70 4.52 -13.24
CA SER A 107 11.46 3.18 -12.70
C SER A 107 10.63 2.33 -13.66
N GLU A 108 10.40 1.08 -13.29
CA GLU A 108 9.48 0.17 -14.01
C GLU A 108 8.05 0.24 -13.45
N ILE A 109 7.75 1.22 -12.57
CA ILE A 109 6.42 1.44 -12.03
C ILE A 109 5.54 2.06 -13.11
N ASN A 110 4.36 1.50 -13.34
CA ASN A 110 3.46 1.97 -14.39
C ASN A 110 2.39 2.93 -13.87
N TYR A 111 2.07 2.86 -12.57
CA TYR A 111 0.96 3.60 -11.99
C TYR A 111 1.38 4.36 -10.73
N ILE A 112 0.85 5.57 -10.58
CA ILE A 112 0.91 6.33 -9.34
C ILE A 112 -0.46 6.90 -9.01
N TYR A 113 -0.89 6.78 -7.77
CA TYR A 113 -2.15 7.32 -7.29
C TYR A 113 -1.92 8.44 -6.29
N PHE A 114 -2.59 9.57 -6.50
CA PHE A 114 -2.58 10.74 -5.63
C PHE A 114 -3.91 10.84 -4.88
N PRO A 115 -3.99 10.39 -3.60
CA PRO A 115 -5.26 10.31 -2.87
C PRO A 115 -5.95 11.67 -2.68
N ALA A 116 -5.18 12.74 -2.46
CA ALA A 116 -5.72 14.08 -2.22
C ALA A 116 -6.48 14.64 -3.43
N THR A 117 -6.07 14.29 -4.64
CA THR A 117 -6.70 14.72 -5.89
C THR A 117 -7.53 13.63 -6.56
N LYS A 118 -7.52 12.42 -6.00
CA LYS A 118 -8.13 11.22 -6.59
C LYS A 118 -7.67 10.96 -8.03
N MET A 119 -6.41 11.24 -8.31
CA MET A 119 -5.83 11.15 -9.64
C MET A 119 -4.96 9.89 -9.74
N LEU A 120 -5.23 9.06 -10.75
CA LEU A 120 -4.41 7.95 -11.15
C LEU A 120 -3.64 8.34 -12.42
N VAL A 121 -2.32 8.21 -12.37
CA VAL A 121 -1.46 8.44 -13.52
C VAL A 121 -0.90 7.10 -13.98
N GLU A 122 -1.06 6.80 -15.26
CA GLU A 122 -0.46 5.64 -15.92
C GLU A 122 0.64 6.08 -16.87
N ILE A 123 1.76 5.38 -16.84
CA ILE A 123 2.83 5.51 -17.84
C ILE A 123 2.96 4.22 -18.61
N ALA A 124 2.73 4.30 -19.92
CA ALA A 124 3.08 3.23 -20.85
C ALA A 124 4.58 3.35 -21.18
N HIS A 125 5.41 2.50 -20.60
CA HIS A 125 6.81 2.39 -21.01
C HIS A 125 6.84 1.79 -22.41
N GLY A 126 7.21 2.61 -23.41
CA GLY A 126 7.32 2.17 -24.81
C GLY A 126 8.35 1.05 -24.96
N ALA A 127 8.05 0.08 -25.84
CA ALA A 127 8.89 -1.08 -26.11
C ALA A 127 10.26 -0.74 -26.77
N SER A 128 10.60 0.51 -26.96
CA SER A 128 11.85 0.95 -27.57
C SER A 128 12.57 2.00 -26.72
N HIS A 129 13.84 1.76 -26.42
CA HIS A 129 14.75 2.75 -25.84
C HIS A 129 14.68 4.06 -26.65
N GLY A 130 14.17 5.13 -26.02
CA GLY A 130 14.10 6.46 -26.60
C GLY A 130 12.72 6.96 -27.03
N ALA A 131 11.66 6.19 -26.83
CA ALA A 131 10.30 6.70 -27.00
C ALA A 131 9.89 7.52 -25.76
N VAL A 132 9.33 8.72 -26.00
CA VAL A 132 8.70 9.51 -24.93
C VAL A 132 7.51 8.69 -24.39
N PRO A 133 7.45 8.38 -23.10
CA PRO A 133 6.36 7.62 -22.54
C PRO A 133 5.04 8.38 -22.73
N THR A 134 3.98 7.66 -23.06
CA THR A 134 2.63 8.23 -23.14
C THR A 134 2.06 8.29 -21.72
N ILE A 135 1.65 9.47 -21.29
CA ILE A 135 0.98 9.67 -20.00
C ILE A 135 -0.53 9.65 -20.25
N SER A 136 -1.23 8.76 -19.58
CA SER A 136 -2.69 8.80 -19.47
C SER A 136 -3.04 9.23 -18.05
N ILE A 137 -3.83 10.28 -17.92
CA ILE A 137 -4.36 10.74 -16.63
C ILE A 137 -5.83 10.37 -16.62
N GLU A 138 -6.19 9.38 -15.81
CA GLU A 138 -7.57 9.08 -15.50
C GLU A 138 -7.93 9.84 -14.22
N THR A 139 -8.75 10.87 -14.36
CA THR A 139 -9.50 11.40 -13.23
C THR A 139 -10.75 10.53 -13.11
N GLU A 140 -10.78 9.61 -12.17
CA GLU A 140 -12.06 9.05 -11.78
C GLU A 140 -12.94 10.20 -11.28
N THR A 141 -13.92 10.57 -12.10
CA THR A 141 -15.16 11.02 -11.55
C THR A 141 -15.73 9.78 -10.86
N ILE A 142 -15.34 9.55 -9.62
CA ILE A 142 -16.06 8.63 -8.75
C ILE A 142 -17.44 9.28 -8.67
N ASN A 143 -18.38 8.84 -9.54
CA ASN A 143 -19.78 9.01 -9.25
C ASN A 143 -19.90 8.57 -7.81
N GLU A 144 -20.34 9.47 -6.94
CA GLU A 144 -20.47 9.28 -5.50
C GLU A 144 -20.59 7.80 -5.20
N VAL A 145 -19.45 7.19 -4.82
CA VAL A 145 -19.49 5.85 -4.25
C VAL A 145 -20.41 6.08 -3.07
N ASP A 146 -21.56 5.47 -3.13
CA ASP A 146 -22.63 5.61 -2.17
C ASP A 146 -22.02 5.42 -0.78
N ILE A 147 -21.64 6.55 -0.15
CA ILE A 147 -20.99 6.59 1.17
C ILE A 147 -21.94 5.96 2.19
N ASP A 148 -23.23 5.95 1.90
CA ASP A 148 -24.26 5.28 2.71
C ASP A 148 -24.13 3.75 2.67
N SER A 149 -23.57 3.17 1.60
CA SER A 149 -23.29 1.73 1.54
C SER A 149 -22.19 1.28 2.49
N PHE A 150 -21.36 2.21 3.01
CA PHE A 150 -20.30 1.96 3.98
C PHE A 150 -20.70 2.27 5.44
N GLY A 151 -21.98 2.56 5.70
CA GLY A 151 -22.49 2.72 7.07
C GLY A 151 -22.05 4.02 7.76
N LEU A 152 -21.58 5.03 7.02
CA LEU A 152 -21.25 6.37 7.53
C LEU A 152 -22.46 7.31 7.43
N GLY A 153 -23.61 6.86 7.90
CA GLY A 153 -24.78 7.71 8.09
C GLY A 153 -24.46 8.84 9.07
N ASN A 154 -24.65 10.05 8.58
CA ASN A 154 -24.58 11.34 9.26
C ASN A 154 -25.11 11.25 10.71
N LYS A 155 -24.24 11.16 11.72
CA LYS A 155 -24.62 11.52 13.08
C LYS A 155 -24.40 13.02 13.19
N GLY A 156 -25.49 13.75 12.96
CA GLY A 156 -25.58 15.19 13.20
C GLY A 156 -25.10 15.57 14.59
N ILE A 157 -24.50 16.72 14.64
CA ILE A 157 -24.08 17.52 15.77
C ILE A 157 -25.16 17.61 16.85
#